data_8a4d1be0d4bb8c26342295f9b0ca52c2
#
_entry.id   8a4d1be0d4bb8c26342295f9b0ca52c2
#
_cell.length_a   1.000
_cell.length_b   1.000
_cell.length_c   1.000
_cell.angle_alpha   90.00
_cell.angle_beta   90.00
_cell.angle_gamma   90.00
#
_symmetry.space_group_name_H-M   'P 1'
#
loop_
_entity.id
_entity.type
_entity.pdbx_description
1 polymer ?
#
loop_
_entity_poly.entity_id
_entity_poly.type
_entity_poly.pdbx_seq_one_letter_code
_entity_poly.pdbx_strand_id
1 'polypeptide(L)'
;LGDVYKRQPLMAGMNHVGDLFGSGKMFLPQVVKTARTMKRAVAILQPYIEAEKTEGHSAGKVLLATVKGDVHDIGKNIVGVIMACNGYEIIDLGVMVPAERIIETAVREKVDIIGLSGLITPSLEEMVHVVSELERAGLDIPVMIGGATTSKLHTALKIAPVYHAPVVYMKDASLNAPIASRLMNFDLRASFAEELEDEYERLRETSQTRQVKTVSLSEAQKNKLDLWSEK
;
A
#
# COMPACT_ATOMS: atom_id res chain seq x y z
N LEU A 1 -25.95 8.58 10.13
CA LEU A 1 -25.37 8.51 11.50
C LEU A 1 -25.29 7.07 12.03
N GLY A 2 -26.22 6.14 11.69
CA GLY A 2 -26.22 4.76 12.18
C GLY A 2 -25.04 3.92 11.72
N ASP A 3 -24.61 4.09 10.49
CA ASP A 3 -23.58 3.25 9.85
C ASP A 3 -22.18 3.48 10.44
N VAL A 4 -21.84 4.72 10.74
CA VAL A 4 -20.56 5.11 11.36
C VAL A 4 -20.45 4.53 12.77
N TYR A 5 -21.52 4.58 13.56
CA TYR A 5 -21.54 4.06 14.95
C TYR A 5 -21.38 2.55 15.02
N LYS A 6 -21.90 1.80 14.04
CA LYS A 6 -21.81 0.32 14.01
C LYS A 6 -20.40 -0.16 13.63
N ARG A 7 -19.66 0.60 12.81
CA ARG A 7 -18.32 0.25 12.34
C ARG A 7 -17.19 0.77 13.22
N GLN A 8 -17.37 1.91 13.88
CA GLN A 8 -16.34 2.55 14.69
C GLN A 8 -15.66 1.63 15.72
N PRO A 9 -16.39 0.84 16.53
CA PRO A 9 -15.73 -0.05 17.50
C PRO A 9 -14.87 -1.14 16.85
N LEU A 10 -15.30 -1.66 15.69
CA LEU A 10 -14.52 -2.65 14.93
C LEU A 10 -13.25 -2.02 14.34
N MET A 11 -13.35 -0.79 13.84
CA MET A 11 -12.21 -0.04 13.32
C MET A 11 -11.23 0.34 14.43
N ALA A 12 -11.72 0.83 15.56
CA ALA A 12 -10.88 1.10 16.73
C ALA A 12 -10.13 -0.17 17.22
N GLY A 13 -10.81 -1.32 17.20
CA GLY A 13 -10.19 -2.61 17.50
C GLY A 13 -9.08 -2.99 16.50
N MET A 14 -9.28 -2.79 15.20
CA MET A 14 -8.27 -3.08 14.19
C MET A 14 -7.08 -2.11 14.25
N ASN A 15 -7.32 -0.83 14.52
CA ASN A 15 -6.24 0.14 14.73
C ASN A 15 -5.36 -0.29 15.92
N HIS A 16 -5.98 -0.70 17.02
CA HIS A 16 -5.26 -1.22 18.19
C HIS A 16 -4.44 -2.48 17.86
N VAL A 17 -4.99 -3.38 17.06
CA VAL A 17 -4.24 -4.56 16.54
C VAL A 17 -3.05 -4.13 15.69
N GLY A 18 -3.22 -3.11 14.83
CA GLY A 18 -2.13 -2.52 14.03
C GLY A 18 -1.01 -1.96 14.91
N ASP A 19 -1.36 -1.20 15.94
CA ASP A 19 -0.40 -0.64 16.91
C ASP A 19 0.36 -1.74 17.68
N LEU A 20 -0.34 -2.79 18.10
CA LEU A 20 0.29 -3.93 18.79
C LEU A 20 1.21 -4.71 17.86
N PHE A 21 0.83 -4.89 16.61
CA PHE A 21 1.67 -5.53 15.60
C PHE A 21 2.90 -4.67 15.26
N GLY A 22 2.71 -3.38 15.00
CA GLY A 22 3.79 -2.44 14.71
C GLY A 22 4.77 -2.26 15.85
N SER A 23 4.33 -2.41 17.11
CA SER A 23 5.19 -2.39 18.31
C SER A 23 5.81 -3.74 18.67
N GLY A 24 5.58 -4.80 17.88
CA GLY A 24 6.10 -6.15 18.14
C GLY A 24 5.41 -6.91 19.27
N LYS A 25 4.31 -6.38 19.81
CA LYS A 25 3.53 -7.01 20.89
C LYS A 25 2.51 -8.03 20.37
N MET A 26 2.27 -8.07 19.08
CA MET A 26 1.38 -9.02 18.42
C MET A 26 2.06 -9.63 17.21
N PHE A 27 1.83 -10.92 16.95
CA PHE A 27 2.43 -11.64 15.83
C PHE A 27 1.43 -11.86 14.70
N LEU A 28 1.93 -12.06 13.48
CA LEU A 28 1.14 -12.20 12.26
C LEU A 28 -0.03 -13.21 12.38
N PRO A 29 0.12 -14.41 12.97
CA PRO A 29 -1.01 -15.33 13.14
C PRO A 29 -2.16 -14.76 13.97
N GLN A 30 -1.85 -13.91 14.95
CA GLN A 30 -2.85 -13.24 15.79
C GLN A 30 -3.58 -12.15 14.99
N VAL A 31 -2.84 -11.38 14.17
CA VAL A 31 -3.42 -10.37 13.25
C VAL A 31 -4.38 -11.05 12.26
N VAL A 32 -3.98 -12.17 11.66
CA VAL A 32 -4.83 -12.94 10.74
C VAL A 32 -6.09 -13.45 11.44
N LYS A 33 -5.97 -13.93 12.70
CA LYS A 33 -7.12 -14.38 13.48
C LYS A 33 -8.08 -13.22 13.77
N THR A 34 -7.56 -12.04 14.14
CA THR A 34 -8.39 -10.86 14.41
C THR A 34 -9.05 -10.35 13.13
N ALA A 35 -8.34 -10.32 11.99
CA ALA A 35 -8.90 -9.98 10.69
C ALA A 35 -10.05 -10.91 10.27
N ARG A 36 -9.91 -12.23 10.51
CA ARG A 36 -11.01 -13.19 10.31
C ARG A 36 -12.22 -12.91 11.20
N THR A 37 -11.99 -12.59 12.47
CA THR A 37 -13.06 -12.23 13.42
C THR A 37 -13.78 -10.97 12.94
N MET A 38 -13.03 -9.95 12.53
CA MET A 38 -13.59 -8.73 11.98
C MET A 38 -14.42 -9.00 10.70
N LYS A 39 -13.89 -9.79 9.77
CA LYS A 39 -14.63 -10.19 8.56
C LYS A 39 -15.96 -10.86 8.89
N ARG A 40 -16.00 -11.75 9.89
CA ARG A 40 -17.24 -12.40 10.37
C ARG A 40 -18.21 -11.39 10.98
N ALA A 41 -17.72 -10.48 11.80
CA ALA A 41 -18.55 -9.44 12.42
C ALA A 41 -19.16 -8.51 11.34
N VAL A 42 -18.34 -8.10 10.36
CA VAL A 42 -18.81 -7.29 9.23
C VAL A 42 -19.85 -8.05 8.39
N ALA A 43 -19.63 -9.33 8.11
CA ALA A 43 -20.60 -10.14 7.37
C ALA A 43 -21.97 -10.24 8.07
N ILE A 44 -21.98 -10.26 9.40
CA ILE A 44 -23.24 -10.23 10.19
C ILE A 44 -23.90 -8.85 10.12
N LEU A 45 -23.10 -7.77 10.11
CA LEU A 45 -23.62 -6.40 10.05
C LEU A 45 -24.00 -5.97 8.63
N GLN A 46 -23.43 -6.60 7.61
CA GLN A 46 -23.60 -6.22 6.20
C GLN A 46 -25.06 -6.09 5.77
N PRO A 47 -25.97 -7.05 6.05
CA PRO A 47 -27.38 -6.91 5.68
C PRO A 47 -28.08 -5.71 6.33
N TYR A 48 -27.70 -5.38 7.57
CA TYR A 48 -28.26 -4.23 8.28
C TYR A 48 -27.71 -2.90 7.77
N ILE A 49 -26.45 -2.89 7.32
CA ILE A 49 -25.79 -1.75 6.71
C ILE A 49 -26.40 -1.50 5.32
N GLU A 50 -26.64 -2.56 4.56
CA GLU A 50 -27.25 -2.48 3.22
C GLU A 50 -28.72 -2.03 3.30
N ALA A 51 -29.46 -2.48 4.30
CA ALA A 51 -30.83 -2.06 4.52
C ALA A 51 -30.97 -0.56 4.92
N GLU A 52 -29.92 0.01 5.53
CA GLU A 52 -29.88 1.44 5.89
C GLU A 52 -29.24 2.32 4.79
N LYS A 53 -28.63 1.72 3.77
CA LYS A 53 -28.15 2.46 2.59
C LYS A 53 -29.37 2.94 1.79
N THR A 54 -29.73 4.19 1.99
CA THR A 54 -30.38 4.97 0.94
C THR A 54 -29.43 4.98 -0.25
N GLU A 55 -29.90 4.56 -1.41
CA GLU A 55 -29.19 4.34 -2.67
C GLU A 55 -27.87 5.14 -2.83
N GLY A 56 -26.74 4.45 -3.02
CA GLY A 56 -25.67 4.97 -3.84
C GLY A 56 -24.38 5.45 -3.21
N HIS A 57 -24.02 5.12 -1.97
CA HIS A 57 -22.70 5.58 -1.47
C HIS A 57 -21.75 4.42 -1.13
N SER A 58 -21.13 3.85 -2.18
CA SER A 58 -19.79 3.25 -2.04
C SER A 58 -18.79 4.39 -1.75
N ALA A 59 -17.86 4.19 -0.83
CA ALA A 59 -16.76 5.14 -0.59
C ALA A 59 -15.80 5.22 -1.78
N GLY A 60 -15.94 4.31 -2.76
CA GLY A 60 -15.15 4.19 -3.98
C GLY A 60 -14.78 2.73 -4.26
N LYS A 61 -14.23 2.49 -5.45
CA LYS A 61 -13.76 1.18 -5.90
C LYS A 61 -12.25 1.08 -5.80
N VAL A 62 -11.74 0.04 -5.15
CA VAL A 62 -10.31 -0.20 -4.98
C VAL A 62 -9.94 -1.52 -5.62
N LEU A 63 -9.04 -1.46 -6.60
CA LEU A 63 -8.42 -2.64 -7.19
C LEU A 63 -7.19 -3.03 -6.38
N LEU A 64 -7.08 -4.29 -5.99
CA LEU A 64 -5.93 -4.85 -5.29
C LEU A 64 -5.29 -5.94 -6.13
N ALA A 65 -3.96 -5.90 -6.25
CA ALA A 65 -3.19 -6.91 -6.95
C ALA A 65 -1.83 -7.16 -6.29
N THR A 66 -1.43 -8.42 -6.19
CA THR A 66 -0.01 -8.76 -6.00
C THR A 66 0.62 -8.85 -7.38
N VAL A 67 1.68 -8.07 -7.60
CA VAL A 67 2.29 -7.90 -8.92
C VAL A 67 2.87 -9.19 -9.49
N LYS A 68 3.11 -9.20 -10.78
CA LYS A 68 3.65 -10.35 -11.53
C LYS A 68 4.91 -10.89 -10.87
N GLY A 69 5.01 -12.24 -10.83
CA GLY A 69 6.15 -12.93 -10.22
C GLY A 69 6.08 -13.08 -8.71
N ASP A 70 5.09 -12.49 -8.04
CA ASP A 70 4.92 -12.55 -6.59
C ASP A 70 3.62 -13.29 -6.22
N VAL A 71 3.70 -14.15 -5.19
CA VAL A 71 2.58 -15.00 -4.71
C VAL A 71 2.13 -14.63 -3.29
N HIS A 72 2.76 -13.63 -2.68
CA HIS A 72 2.50 -13.26 -1.29
C HIS A 72 1.31 -12.31 -1.21
N ASP A 73 0.20 -12.80 -0.67
CA ASP A 73 -1.09 -12.09 -0.67
C ASP A 73 -1.66 -11.81 0.73
N ILE A 74 -1.04 -12.29 1.81
CA ILE A 74 -1.58 -12.14 3.16
C ILE A 74 -1.78 -10.66 3.51
N GLY A 75 -0.78 -9.81 3.25
CA GLY A 75 -0.85 -8.38 3.50
C GLY A 75 -1.95 -7.70 2.68
N LYS A 76 -2.00 -8.02 1.38
CA LYS A 76 -3.03 -7.53 0.45
C LYS A 76 -4.44 -7.91 0.92
N ASN A 77 -4.63 -9.15 1.33
CA ASN A 77 -5.93 -9.63 1.80
C ASN A 77 -6.38 -8.93 3.09
N ILE A 78 -5.44 -8.60 4.01
CA ILE A 78 -5.73 -7.80 5.20
C ILE A 78 -6.17 -6.39 4.78
N VAL A 79 -5.47 -5.75 3.87
CA VAL A 79 -5.85 -4.44 3.33
C VAL A 79 -7.23 -4.48 2.70
N GLY A 80 -7.53 -5.51 1.88
CA GLY A 80 -8.85 -5.69 1.27
C GLY A 80 -9.98 -5.76 2.31
N VAL A 81 -9.76 -6.51 3.40
CA VAL A 81 -10.74 -6.58 4.50
C VAL A 81 -10.93 -5.22 5.18
N ILE A 82 -9.84 -4.51 5.48
CA ILE A 82 -9.89 -3.19 6.13
C ILE A 82 -10.62 -2.19 5.23
N MET A 83 -10.29 -2.14 3.96
CA MET A 83 -10.92 -1.23 3.00
C MET A 83 -12.42 -1.54 2.83
N ALA A 84 -12.79 -2.82 2.68
CA ALA A 84 -14.19 -3.24 2.61
C ALA A 84 -14.99 -2.84 3.86
N CYS A 85 -14.37 -2.94 5.05
CA CYS A 85 -14.97 -2.48 6.30
C CYS A 85 -15.16 -0.96 6.35
N ASN A 86 -14.41 -0.20 5.56
CA ASN A 86 -14.56 1.25 5.42
C ASN A 86 -15.49 1.66 4.26
N GLY A 87 -16.22 0.71 3.69
CA GLY A 87 -17.24 0.99 2.68
C GLY A 87 -16.73 1.03 1.24
N TYR A 88 -15.46 0.68 1.00
CA TYR A 88 -14.93 0.54 -0.37
C TYR A 88 -15.38 -0.78 -1.00
N GLU A 89 -15.68 -0.73 -2.29
CA GLU A 89 -15.83 -1.92 -3.12
C GLU A 89 -14.46 -2.44 -3.52
N ILE A 90 -14.17 -3.71 -3.24
CA ILE A 90 -12.86 -4.31 -3.47
C ILE A 90 -12.89 -5.23 -4.67
N ILE A 91 -12.03 -4.95 -5.65
CA ILE A 91 -11.76 -5.78 -6.81
C ILE A 91 -10.38 -6.41 -6.62
N ASP A 92 -10.36 -7.65 -6.13
CA ASP A 92 -9.10 -8.37 -5.88
C ASP A 92 -8.73 -9.25 -7.07
N LEU A 93 -7.63 -8.94 -7.74
CA LEU A 93 -7.12 -9.71 -8.88
C LEU A 93 -6.28 -10.92 -8.47
N GLY A 94 -5.98 -11.07 -7.17
CA GLY A 94 -5.16 -12.17 -6.66
C GLY A 94 -3.66 -11.89 -6.75
N VAL A 95 -2.90 -12.92 -7.13
CA VAL A 95 -1.44 -12.93 -7.17
C VAL A 95 -0.90 -13.08 -8.59
N MET A 96 0.39 -12.78 -8.80
CA MET A 96 1.07 -12.90 -10.09
C MET A 96 0.36 -12.14 -11.22
N VAL A 97 -0.19 -10.96 -10.91
CA VAL A 97 -1.02 -10.21 -11.85
C VAL A 97 -0.15 -9.36 -12.76
N PRO A 98 -0.20 -9.57 -14.09
CA PRO A 98 0.54 -8.74 -15.04
C PRO A 98 -0.08 -7.33 -15.16
N ALA A 99 0.74 -6.36 -15.58
CA ALA A 99 0.36 -4.96 -15.71
C ALA A 99 -0.87 -4.76 -16.60
N GLU A 100 -0.92 -5.45 -17.73
CA GLU A 100 -2.01 -5.37 -18.70
C GLU A 100 -3.36 -5.70 -18.06
N ARG A 101 -3.40 -6.75 -17.24
CA ARG A 101 -4.63 -7.16 -16.55
C ARG A 101 -5.07 -6.16 -15.49
N ILE A 102 -4.11 -5.53 -14.81
CA ILE A 102 -4.40 -4.45 -13.83
C ILE A 102 -5.05 -3.29 -14.57
N ILE A 103 -4.46 -2.83 -15.66
CA ILE A 103 -4.94 -1.70 -16.45
C ILE A 103 -6.31 -1.98 -17.09
N GLU A 104 -6.47 -3.11 -17.76
CA GLU A 104 -7.74 -3.51 -18.36
C GLU A 104 -8.88 -3.55 -17.34
N THR A 105 -8.60 -4.11 -16.15
CA THR A 105 -9.60 -4.18 -15.10
C THR A 105 -9.87 -2.80 -14.51
N ALA A 106 -8.84 -1.98 -14.30
CA ALA A 106 -9.00 -0.62 -13.78
C ALA A 106 -9.91 0.22 -14.67
N VAL A 107 -9.74 0.14 -15.98
CA VAL A 107 -10.57 0.85 -16.97
C VAL A 107 -11.99 0.27 -17.02
N ARG A 108 -12.12 -1.04 -17.13
CA ARG A 108 -13.42 -1.72 -17.25
C ARG A 108 -14.31 -1.48 -16.04
N GLU A 109 -13.76 -1.61 -14.86
CA GLU A 109 -14.49 -1.48 -13.59
C GLU A 109 -14.57 -0.03 -13.10
N LYS A 110 -13.86 0.90 -13.76
CA LYS A 110 -13.78 2.32 -13.38
C LYS A 110 -13.35 2.47 -11.92
N VAL A 111 -12.19 1.91 -11.58
CA VAL A 111 -11.67 1.95 -10.21
C VAL A 111 -11.15 3.34 -9.87
N ASP A 112 -11.27 3.70 -8.61
CA ASP A 112 -10.85 5.00 -8.09
C ASP A 112 -9.43 4.98 -7.52
N ILE A 113 -8.98 3.80 -7.06
CA ILE A 113 -7.65 3.60 -6.46
C ILE A 113 -7.12 2.22 -6.88
N ILE A 114 -5.81 2.12 -7.12
CA ILE A 114 -5.09 0.86 -7.35
C ILE A 114 -4.15 0.61 -6.18
N GLY A 115 -4.25 -0.56 -5.54
CA GLY A 115 -3.32 -1.03 -4.52
C GLY A 115 -2.44 -2.16 -5.05
N LEU A 116 -1.12 -1.91 -5.09
CA LEU A 116 -0.12 -2.87 -5.51
C LEU A 116 0.59 -3.47 -4.29
N SER A 117 0.77 -4.77 -4.29
CA SER A 117 1.46 -5.52 -3.24
C SER A 117 2.61 -6.34 -3.79
N GLY A 118 3.70 -6.45 -3.04
CA GLY A 118 4.83 -7.30 -3.35
C GLY A 118 5.71 -7.53 -2.12
N LEU A 119 6.35 -8.70 -2.05
CA LEU A 119 7.20 -9.10 -0.92
C LEU A 119 8.64 -9.35 -1.33
N ILE A 120 8.91 -9.68 -2.58
CA ILE A 120 10.24 -10.03 -3.06
C ILE A 120 10.88 -8.88 -3.84
N THR A 121 12.20 -8.85 -3.91
CA THR A 121 12.93 -7.75 -4.59
C THR A 121 12.50 -7.52 -6.04
N PRO A 122 12.25 -8.53 -6.87
CA PRO A 122 11.75 -8.33 -8.24
C PRO A 122 10.40 -7.61 -8.31
N SER A 123 9.57 -7.71 -7.27
CA SER A 123 8.28 -7.01 -7.23
C SER A 123 8.43 -5.50 -7.26
N LEU A 124 9.57 -4.96 -6.80
CA LEU A 124 9.86 -3.52 -6.82
C LEU A 124 9.95 -2.98 -8.26
N GLU A 125 10.62 -3.72 -9.15
CA GLU A 125 10.75 -3.35 -10.57
C GLU A 125 9.41 -3.53 -11.29
N GLU A 126 8.66 -4.57 -10.94
CA GLU A 126 7.33 -4.81 -11.52
C GLU A 126 6.33 -3.70 -11.11
N MET A 127 6.42 -3.16 -9.88
CA MET A 127 5.62 -2.00 -9.48
C MET A 127 5.94 -0.76 -10.31
N VAL A 128 7.22 -0.49 -10.59
CA VAL A 128 7.63 0.58 -11.51
C VAL A 128 7.06 0.36 -12.90
N HIS A 129 7.12 -0.88 -13.41
CA HIS A 129 6.57 -1.24 -14.70
C HIS A 129 5.06 -0.99 -14.78
N VAL A 130 4.29 -1.49 -13.79
CA VAL A 130 2.83 -1.28 -13.72
C VAL A 130 2.49 0.21 -13.76
N VAL A 131 3.17 1.01 -12.96
CA VAL A 131 2.90 2.45 -12.85
C VAL A 131 3.29 3.18 -14.14
N SER A 132 4.38 2.77 -14.81
CA SER A 132 4.76 3.31 -16.12
C SER A 132 3.74 2.97 -17.23
N GLU A 133 3.13 1.78 -17.15
CA GLU A 133 2.08 1.41 -18.10
C GLU A 133 0.75 2.16 -17.81
N LEU A 134 0.45 2.49 -16.54
CA LEU A 134 -0.66 3.39 -16.20
C LEU A 134 -0.46 4.78 -16.79
N GLU A 135 0.77 5.34 -16.70
CA GLU A 135 1.14 6.62 -17.33
C GLU A 135 0.96 6.56 -18.83
N ARG A 136 1.47 5.52 -19.48
CA ARG A 136 1.34 5.32 -20.92
C ARG A 136 -0.11 5.21 -21.39
N ALA A 137 -0.97 4.63 -20.55
CA ALA A 137 -2.40 4.53 -20.80
C ALA A 137 -3.16 5.85 -20.54
N GLY A 138 -2.50 6.88 -20.03
CA GLY A 138 -3.09 8.19 -19.72
C GLY A 138 -4.13 8.12 -18.59
N LEU A 139 -3.93 7.23 -17.62
CA LEU A 139 -4.84 7.04 -16.50
C LEU A 139 -4.43 7.93 -15.32
N ASP A 140 -5.38 8.65 -14.73
CA ASP A 140 -5.19 9.48 -13.52
C ASP A 140 -5.78 8.79 -12.28
N ILE A 141 -5.28 7.59 -11.98
CA ILE A 141 -5.76 6.77 -10.85
C ILE A 141 -4.68 6.73 -9.77
N PRO A 142 -4.92 7.21 -8.55
CA PRO A 142 -3.97 7.11 -7.46
C PRO A 142 -3.53 5.67 -7.18
N VAL A 143 -2.23 5.49 -6.91
CA VAL A 143 -1.65 4.18 -6.63
C VAL A 143 -1.15 4.10 -5.20
N MET A 144 -1.52 3.06 -4.49
CA MET A 144 -1.05 2.74 -3.14
C MET A 144 -0.06 1.57 -3.22
N ILE A 145 1.15 1.76 -2.71
CA ILE A 145 2.25 0.79 -2.76
C ILE A 145 2.44 0.16 -1.39
N GLY A 146 2.24 -1.13 -1.29
CA GLY A 146 2.41 -1.89 -0.06
C GLY A 146 3.24 -3.16 -0.23
N GLY A 147 3.73 -3.68 0.89
CA GLY A 147 4.51 -4.91 0.95
C GLY A 147 5.80 -4.76 1.74
N ALA A 148 6.33 -5.87 2.27
CA ALA A 148 7.43 -5.81 3.22
C ALA A 148 8.78 -5.36 2.63
N THR A 149 8.99 -5.51 1.32
CA THR A 149 10.20 -5.02 0.63
C THR A 149 10.07 -3.60 0.13
N THR A 150 8.86 -3.06 0.10
CA THR A 150 8.62 -1.68 -0.34
C THR A 150 9.08 -0.68 0.72
N SER A 151 9.44 0.49 0.31
CA SER A 151 9.83 1.58 1.21
C SER A 151 9.43 2.93 0.63
N LYS A 152 9.24 3.92 1.51
CA LYS A 152 8.96 5.28 1.08
C LYS A 152 10.07 5.84 0.17
N LEU A 153 11.33 5.52 0.48
CA LEU A 153 12.48 5.95 -0.32
C LEU A 153 12.44 5.35 -1.74
N HIS A 154 12.15 4.05 -1.88
CA HIS A 154 12.02 3.42 -3.19
C HIS A 154 10.85 4.01 -3.98
N THR A 155 9.71 4.22 -3.32
CA THR A 155 8.54 4.85 -3.94
C THR A 155 8.89 6.25 -4.45
N ALA A 156 9.55 7.08 -3.63
CA ALA A 156 9.95 8.44 -3.98
C ALA A 156 10.99 8.49 -5.12
N LEU A 157 11.95 7.53 -5.16
CA LEU A 157 13.05 7.54 -6.12
C LEU A 157 12.73 6.86 -7.45
N LYS A 158 11.87 5.84 -7.45
CA LYS A 158 11.70 4.94 -8.61
C LYS A 158 10.27 4.85 -9.13
N ILE A 159 9.26 4.92 -8.27
CA ILE A 159 7.87 4.72 -8.70
C ILE A 159 7.18 6.06 -8.97
N ALA A 160 7.16 6.97 -8.00
CA ALA A 160 6.48 8.25 -8.15
C ALA A 160 6.98 9.09 -9.34
N PRO A 161 8.30 9.14 -9.68
CA PRO A 161 8.77 9.97 -10.78
C PRO A 161 8.29 9.55 -12.18
N VAL A 162 7.75 8.35 -12.34
CA VAL A 162 7.30 7.83 -13.64
C VAL A 162 5.78 7.93 -13.83
N TYR A 163 5.09 8.63 -12.93
CA TYR A 163 3.64 8.76 -12.96
C TYR A 163 3.18 10.14 -12.48
N HIS A 164 2.21 10.73 -13.16
CA HIS A 164 1.69 12.05 -12.82
C HIS A 164 0.66 12.02 -11.67
N ALA A 165 -0.09 10.91 -11.50
CA ALA A 165 -1.03 10.78 -10.42
C ALA A 165 -0.36 10.39 -9.08
N PRO A 166 -0.97 10.65 -7.93
CA PRO A 166 -0.37 10.35 -6.63
C PRO A 166 0.00 8.87 -6.44
N VAL A 167 1.25 8.61 -6.05
CA VAL A 167 1.74 7.28 -5.67
C VAL A 167 2.10 7.30 -4.20
N VAL A 168 1.38 6.57 -3.36
CA VAL A 168 1.50 6.63 -1.91
C VAL A 168 2.09 5.35 -1.34
N TYR A 169 3.19 5.46 -0.59
CA TYR A 169 3.73 4.33 0.16
C TYR A 169 2.90 4.04 1.40
N MET A 170 2.46 2.80 1.52
CA MET A 170 1.65 2.31 2.63
C MET A 170 2.50 1.49 3.60
N LYS A 171 2.92 2.12 4.69
CA LYS A 171 3.72 1.45 5.73
C LYS A 171 2.94 0.37 6.47
N ASP A 172 1.66 0.59 6.66
CA ASP A 172 0.79 -0.23 7.50
C ASP A 172 -0.60 -0.37 6.86
N ALA A 173 -1.21 -1.54 7.04
CA ALA A 173 -2.54 -1.82 6.49
C ALA A 173 -3.63 -0.90 7.07
N SER A 174 -3.49 -0.44 8.32
CA SER A 174 -4.46 0.44 8.98
C SER A 174 -4.53 1.84 8.37
N LEU A 175 -3.44 2.31 7.72
CA LEU A 175 -3.37 3.62 7.09
C LEU A 175 -4.08 3.69 5.73
N ASN A 176 -4.45 2.55 5.13
CA ASN A 176 -5.02 2.52 3.79
C ASN A 176 -6.36 3.28 3.71
N ALA A 177 -7.28 3.05 4.64
CA ALA A 177 -8.58 3.69 4.61
C ALA A 177 -8.53 5.21 4.84
N PRO A 178 -7.80 5.75 5.84
CA PRO A 178 -7.62 7.20 6.00
C PRO A 178 -6.99 7.88 4.77
N ILE A 179 -5.96 7.27 4.18
CA ILE A 179 -5.29 7.82 3.00
C ILE A 179 -6.19 7.74 1.78
N ALA A 180 -6.88 6.63 1.56
CA ALA A 180 -7.86 6.50 0.48
C ALA A 180 -8.96 7.56 0.59
N SER A 181 -9.44 7.85 1.79
CA SER A 181 -10.41 8.94 2.02
C SER A 181 -9.88 10.31 1.60
N ARG A 182 -8.60 10.62 1.85
CA ARG A 182 -7.96 11.87 1.37
C ARG A 182 -7.83 11.90 -0.15
N LEU A 183 -7.48 10.78 -0.77
CA LEU A 183 -7.34 10.65 -2.23
C LEU A 183 -8.68 10.76 -2.96
N MET A 184 -9.77 10.29 -2.33
CA MET A 184 -11.12 10.34 -2.88
C MET A 184 -11.82 11.68 -2.67
N ASN A 185 -11.36 12.48 -1.72
CA ASN A 185 -11.92 13.80 -1.46
C ASN A 185 -11.31 14.83 -2.42
N PHE A 186 -12.17 15.41 -3.28
CA PHE A 186 -11.73 16.39 -4.29
C PHE A 186 -10.99 17.59 -3.68
N ASP A 187 -11.45 18.09 -2.53
CA ASP A 187 -10.86 19.27 -1.87
C ASP A 187 -9.51 18.96 -1.19
N LEU A 188 -9.30 17.71 -0.76
CA LEU A 188 -8.11 17.29 -0.04
C LEU A 188 -7.06 16.65 -0.94
N ARG A 189 -7.46 16.13 -2.11
CA ARG A 189 -6.56 15.39 -3.02
C ARG A 189 -5.40 16.26 -3.50
N ALA A 190 -5.68 17.50 -3.91
CA ALA A 190 -4.64 18.40 -4.43
C ALA A 190 -3.61 18.76 -3.36
N SER A 191 -4.06 19.21 -2.18
CA SER A 191 -3.16 19.53 -1.06
C SER A 191 -2.38 18.31 -0.57
N PHE A 192 -3.00 17.12 -0.58
CA PHE A 192 -2.31 15.89 -0.22
C PHE A 192 -1.25 15.49 -1.24
N ALA A 193 -1.51 15.69 -2.54
CA ALA A 193 -0.54 15.41 -3.58
C ALA A 193 0.68 16.35 -3.48
N GLU A 194 0.46 17.64 -3.17
CA GLU A 194 1.54 18.60 -2.92
C GLU A 194 2.36 18.24 -1.68
N GLU A 195 1.71 17.92 -0.54
CA GLU A 195 2.40 17.46 0.68
C GLU A 195 3.27 16.22 0.41
N LEU A 196 2.76 15.30 -0.41
CA LEU A 196 3.45 14.05 -0.76
C LEU A 196 4.66 14.31 -1.65
N GLU A 197 4.53 15.19 -2.66
CA GLU A 197 5.62 15.54 -3.56
C GLU A 197 6.74 16.29 -2.83
N ASP A 198 6.41 17.26 -1.96
CA ASP A 198 7.38 17.94 -1.08
C ASP A 198 8.16 16.94 -0.21
N GLU A 199 7.48 15.94 0.34
CA GLU A 199 8.12 14.89 1.13
C GLU A 199 9.06 14.04 0.27
N TYR A 200 8.63 13.68 -0.93
CA TYR A 200 9.44 12.88 -1.85
C TYR A 200 10.65 13.65 -2.39
N GLU A 201 10.52 14.95 -2.67
CA GLU A 201 11.66 15.80 -3.05
C GLU A 201 12.72 15.84 -1.96
N ARG A 202 12.34 16.06 -0.71
CA ARG A 202 13.29 16.03 0.43
C ARG A 202 14.00 14.67 0.55
N LEU A 203 13.29 13.57 0.30
CA LEU A 203 13.89 12.23 0.32
C LEU A 203 14.87 12.03 -0.84
N ARG A 204 14.56 12.54 -2.04
CA ARG A 204 15.46 12.50 -3.21
C ARG A 204 16.74 13.29 -2.94
N GLU A 205 16.63 14.53 -2.45
CA GLU A 205 17.76 15.39 -2.09
C GLU A 205 18.66 14.73 -1.02
N THR A 206 18.06 14.23 0.05
CA THR A 206 18.80 13.56 1.13
C THR A 206 19.51 12.30 0.63
N SER A 207 18.89 11.57 -0.30
CA SER A 207 19.49 10.38 -0.90
C SER A 207 20.68 10.72 -1.81
N GLN A 208 20.61 11.82 -2.57
CA GLN A 208 21.70 12.28 -3.44
C GLN A 208 22.91 12.80 -2.63
N THR A 209 22.65 13.45 -1.51
CA THR A 209 23.73 13.97 -0.62
C THR A 209 24.43 12.86 0.19
N ARG A 210 23.82 11.69 0.30
CA ARG A 210 24.43 10.51 0.92
C ARG A 210 25.42 9.83 -0.01
N GLN A 211 26.51 10.52 -0.35
CA GLN A 211 27.67 9.87 -1.00
C GLN A 211 28.29 8.87 -0.02
N VAL A 212 28.06 7.59 -0.29
CA VAL A 212 28.83 6.54 0.38
C VAL A 212 30.28 6.75 -0.05
N LYS A 213 31.14 7.16 0.89
CA LYS A 213 32.60 7.20 0.63
C LYS A 213 33.03 5.77 0.31
N THR A 214 33.17 5.47 -0.96
CA THR A 214 33.77 4.22 -1.41
C THR A 214 35.28 4.36 -1.38
N VAL A 215 35.96 3.35 -0.87
CA VAL A 215 37.43 3.22 -0.95
C VAL A 215 37.78 2.27 -2.10
N SER A 216 38.97 2.41 -2.66
CA SER A 216 39.44 1.49 -3.68
C SER A 216 39.58 0.07 -3.11
N LEU A 217 39.47 -0.95 -3.99
CA LEU A 217 39.62 -2.35 -3.58
C LEU A 217 40.95 -2.60 -2.86
N SER A 218 42.01 -1.99 -3.35
CA SER A 218 43.35 -2.11 -2.74
C SER A 218 43.41 -1.51 -1.31
N GLU A 219 42.69 -0.44 -1.07
CA GLU A 219 42.59 0.20 0.23
C GLU A 219 41.70 -0.61 1.18
N ALA A 220 40.58 -1.14 0.68
CA ALA A 220 39.75 -2.04 1.44
C ALA A 220 40.48 -3.33 1.84
N GLN A 221 41.28 -3.88 0.93
CA GLN A 221 42.13 -5.06 1.22
C GLN A 221 43.20 -4.77 2.29
N LYS A 222 43.82 -3.57 2.30
CA LYS A 222 44.78 -3.17 3.35
C LYS A 222 44.11 -3.00 4.72
N ASN A 223 42.84 -2.54 4.72
CA ASN A 223 42.04 -2.35 5.93
C ASN A 223 41.25 -3.59 6.32
N LYS A 224 41.53 -4.72 5.71
CA LYS A 224 40.89 -6.01 6.03
C LYS A 224 41.17 -6.34 7.51
N LEU A 225 40.10 -6.60 8.26
CA LEU A 225 40.20 -7.15 9.61
C LEU A 225 40.81 -8.56 9.53
N ASP A 226 42.04 -8.72 10.03
CA ASP A 226 42.70 -10.01 10.13
C ASP A 226 42.66 -10.50 11.59
N LEU A 227 41.66 -11.36 11.87
CA LEU A 227 41.46 -11.93 13.21
C LEU A 227 42.40 -13.13 13.49
N TRP A 228 43.22 -13.56 12.52
CA TRP A 228 43.97 -14.82 12.59
C TRP A 228 45.47 -14.66 12.44
N SER A 229 45.96 -13.45 12.21
CA SER A 229 47.40 -13.20 12.02
C SER A 229 48.23 -13.12 13.32
N GLU A 230 47.60 -13.12 14.49
CA GLU A 230 48.27 -13.22 15.78
C GLU A 230 48.12 -14.65 16.36
N LYS A 231 49.02 -15.53 15.95
CA LYS A 231 49.46 -16.69 16.72
C LYS A 231 50.96 -16.87 16.60
#